data_f8d9dff60d337d197aaed95280ca3e6a
#
_entry.id   f8d9dff60d337d197aaed95280ca3e6a
#
_cell.length_a   1.000
_cell.length_b   1.000
_cell.length_c   1.000
_cell.angle_alpha   90.00
_cell.angle_beta   90.00
_cell.angle_gamma   90.00
#
_symmetry.space_group_name_H-M   'P 1'
#
loop_
_entity.id
_entity.type
_entity.pdbx_description
1 polymer ?
#
loop_
_entity_poly.entity_id
_entity_poly.type
_entity_poly.pdbx_seq_one_letter_code
_entity_poly.pdbx_strand_id
1 'polypeptide(L)'
;MFKNIFTVFLFLATVTANAQTLLTETEAISKTLANNKNMNAASLQVKQQQQLLKSAINLPNPEFFLESPTGNFYTGSITQSIEFPSVYSNQYRLQKGQIVIAQKEKQLTEAALKYRVKLLYLEIQFVDSLVKQLYIQDTLYEKIKTAAIRQFTAGQIDYLQQAFAETQYGEIHNQYVQAITKAKSAKAQLQWYTGLKNDFMVEPLTVSASSQQTWLVSDSTVFFSNPSVQLLQQQQLNAKQNIALQKSKALPGLALGYFNQGERDTKWYNRFRFGITIPVWIGQYKSKINAAKTEQQIWQSKQEGLQQELSLQTINANGEMQSNWLSVQYYQQTGLRKAREVITTSQRFFASGEIDYISMLRNSNDAYAIYQKYLEAIKNYNQSVINYQYLMGQL
;
A
#
# COMPACT_ATOMS: atom_id res chain seq x y z
N MET A 1 36.63 -66.34 23.72
CA MET A 1 35.74 -65.67 24.61
C MET A 1 35.36 -64.32 23.92
N PHE A 2 34.35 -64.33 23.02
CA PHE A 2 33.96 -63.19 22.20
C PHE A 2 32.74 -62.53 22.83
N LYS A 3 32.87 -61.26 23.17
CA LYS A 3 31.79 -60.41 23.70
C LYS A 3 31.20 -59.62 22.54
N ASN A 4 29.98 -59.98 22.10
CA ASN A 4 29.19 -59.24 21.11
C ASN A 4 28.65 -57.97 21.74
N ILE A 5 29.06 -56.84 21.23
CA ILE A 5 28.43 -55.53 21.52
C ILE A 5 27.39 -55.27 20.42
N PHE A 6 26.12 -55.36 20.77
CA PHE A 6 25.00 -55.08 19.89
C PHE A 6 24.70 -53.55 20.02
N THR A 7 25.15 -52.76 19.06
CA THR A 7 24.86 -51.33 19.02
C THR A 7 23.51 -51.11 18.36
N VAL A 8 22.48 -50.77 19.17
CA VAL A 8 21.17 -50.38 18.69
C VAL A 8 21.23 -48.92 18.18
N PHE A 9 21.17 -48.75 16.89
CA PHE A 9 21.04 -47.41 16.24
C PHE A 9 19.57 -46.98 16.34
N LEU A 10 19.27 -46.13 17.29
CA LEU A 10 17.95 -45.50 17.43
C LEU A 10 17.82 -44.40 16.37
N PHE A 11 17.16 -44.71 15.26
CA PHE A 11 16.82 -43.73 14.22
C PHE A 11 15.68 -42.85 14.76
N LEU A 12 15.99 -41.67 15.33
CA LEU A 12 15.02 -40.62 15.62
C LEU A 12 14.55 -40.05 14.28
N ALA A 13 13.46 -40.54 13.75
CA ALA A 13 12.70 -39.91 12.69
C ALA A 13 12.07 -38.63 13.28
N THR A 14 12.72 -37.49 13.11
CA THR A 14 12.09 -36.19 13.36
C THR A 14 11.01 -35.99 12.31
N VAL A 15 9.79 -36.36 12.67
CA VAL A 15 8.59 -35.92 11.95
C VAL A 15 8.53 -34.41 12.14
N THR A 16 8.99 -33.64 11.16
CA THR A 16 8.72 -32.21 11.08
C THR A 16 7.23 -32.09 10.82
N ALA A 17 6.43 -32.03 11.88
CA ALA A 17 5.07 -31.56 11.78
C ALA A 17 5.13 -30.17 11.19
N ASN A 18 4.70 -30.01 9.94
CA ASN A 18 4.42 -28.72 9.35
C ASN A 18 3.21 -28.14 10.11
N ALA A 19 3.47 -27.59 11.30
CA ALA A 19 2.48 -26.79 12.00
C ALA A 19 2.22 -25.56 11.10
N GLN A 20 1.05 -25.49 10.50
CA GLN A 20 0.61 -24.30 9.78
C GLN A 20 0.67 -23.14 10.77
N THR A 21 1.59 -22.20 10.51
CA THR A 21 1.76 -21.03 11.37
C THR A 21 0.59 -20.08 11.19
N LEU A 22 -0.01 -19.67 12.30
CA LEU A 22 -1.02 -18.60 12.28
C LEU A 22 -0.30 -17.29 11.95
N LEU A 23 -0.67 -16.68 10.83
CA LEU A 23 -0.16 -15.39 10.38
C LEU A 23 -1.16 -14.30 10.79
N THR A 24 -0.77 -13.38 11.66
CA THR A 24 -1.59 -12.22 12.02
C THR A 24 -1.50 -11.11 10.96
N GLU A 25 -2.47 -10.21 10.93
CA GLU A 25 -2.47 -9.05 10.01
C GLU A 25 -1.21 -8.20 10.20
N THR A 26 -0.82 -7.94 11.45
CA THR A 26 0.37 -7.13 11.78
C THR A 26 1.67 -7.78 11.33
N GLU A 27 1.79 -9.10 11.46
CA GLU A 27 2.94 -9.85 10.94
C GLU A 27 3.00 -9.85 9.41
N ALA A 28 1.86 -9.99 8.74
CA ALA A 28 1.78 -9.93 7.28
C ALA A 28 2.25 -8.56 6.78
N ILE A 29 1.83 -7.47 7.43
CA ILE A 29 2.27 -6.11 7.12
C ILE A 29 3.79 -5.97 7.33
N SER A 30 4.30 -6.35 8.50
CA SER A 30 5.72 -6.19 8.83
C SER A 30 6.63 -6.96 7.87
N LYS A 31 6.28 -8.20 7.53
CA LYS A 31 7.00 -9.02 6.54
C LYS A 31 6.95 -8.41 5.15
N THR A 32 5.80 -7.86 4.75
CA THR A 32 5.66 -7.18 3.45
C THR A 32 6.57 -5.96 3.39
N LEU A 33 6.56 -5.09 4.40
CA LEU A 33 7.41 -3.89 4.42
C LEU A 33 8.90 -4.23 4.39
N ALA A 34 9.31 -5.32 5.04
CA ALA A 34 10.69 -5.78 5.06
C ALA A 34 11.14 -6.38 3.71
N ASN A 35 10.28 -7.12 3.01
CA ASN A 35 10.65 -7.91 1.83
C ASN A 35 10.26 -7.24 0.50
N ASN A 36 9.39 -6.23 0.50
CA ASN A 36 8.87 -5.63 -0.72
C ASN A 36 9.92 -4.79 -1.46
N LYS A 37 10.09 -5.06 -2.75
CA LYS A 37 11.08 -4.38 -3.61
C LYS A 37 10.79 -2.89 -3.79
N ASN A 38 9.52 -2.48 -3.84
CA ASN A 38 9.15 -1.06 -3.94
C ASN A 38 9.52 -0.30 -2.66
N MET A 39 9.37 -0.93 -1.48
CA MET A 39 9.79 -0.35 -0.21
C MET A 39 11.32 -0.19 -0.13
N ASN A 40 12.06 -1.17 -0.65
CA ASN A 40 13.51 -1.07 -0.78
C ASN A 40 13.90 0.05 -1.76
N ALA A 41 13.26 0.14 -2.93
CA ALA A 41 13.49 1.21 -3.90
C ALA A 41 13.24 2.59 -3.29
N ALA A 42 12.13 2.80 -2.57
CA ALA A 42 11.84 4.05 -1.87
C ALA A 42 12.92 4.37 -0.80
N SER A 43 13.43 3.37 -0.09
CA SER A 43 14.52 3.56 0.86
C SER A 43 15.85 3.95 0.19
N LEU A 44 16.14 3.38 -0.97
CA LEU A 44 17.30 3.74 -1.78
C LEU A 44 17.18 5.16 -2.35
N GLN A 45 15.96 5.59 -2.72
CA GLN A 45 15.69 6.97 -3.16
C GLN A 45 15.98 7.99 -2.06
N VAL A 46 15.58 7.71 -0.81
CA VAL A 46 15.96 8.56 0.34
C VAL A 46 17.48 8.62 0.48
N LYS A 47 18.17 7.47 0.40
CA LYS A 47 19.64 7.40 0.48
C LYS A 47 20.30 8.18 -0.65
N GLN A 48 19.78 8.11 -1.87
CA GLN A 48 20.26 8.88 -3.02
C GLN A 48 20.21 10.39 -2.73
N GLN A 49 19.04 10.89 -2.25
CA GLN A 49 18.90 12.32 -1.92
C GLN A 49 19.82 12.75 -0.78
N GLN A 50 20.07 11.88 0.21
CA GLN A 50 21.04 12.12 1.27
C GLN A 50 22.48 12.21 0.73
N GLN A 51 22.86 11.39 -0.23
CA GLN A 51 24.18 11.45 -0.88
C GLN A 51 24.35 12.74 -1.67
N LEU A 52 23.30 13.18 -2.38
CA LEU A 52 23.29 14.43 -3.13
C LEU A 52 23.43 15.67 -2.22
N LEU A 53 23.11 15.57 -0.93
CA LEU A 53 23.29 16.68 0.00
C LEU A 53 24.76 17.14 0.09
N LYS A 54 25.71 16.20 -0.03
CA LYS A 54 27.14 16.51 -0.01
C LYS A 54 27.59 17.34 -1.21
N SER A 55 26.93 17.18 -2.35
CA SER A 55 27.19 17.94 -3.57
C SER A 55 26.38 19.24 -3.68
N ALA A 56 25.46 19.50 -2.73
CA ALA A 56 24.63 20.70 -2.77
C ALA A 56 25.40 21.99 -2.50
N ILE A 57 26.57 21.92 -1.88
CA ILE A 57 27.52 23.01 -1.73
C ILE A 57 28.71 22.68 -2.62
N ASN A 58 28.57 22.95 -3.89
CA ASN A 58 29.65 22.73 -4.86
C ASN A 58 30.11 24.04 -5.45
N LEU A 59 31.36 24.39 -5.18
CA LEU A 59 32.02 25.50 -5.87
C LEU A 59 32.27 25.08 -7.32
N PRO A 60 32.11 26.01 -8.30
CA PRO A 60 32.57 25.75 -9.67
C PRO A 60 34.02 25.29 -9.65
N ASN A 61 34.40 24.44 -10.57
CA ASN A 61 35.78 24.02 -10.67
C ASN A 61 36.69 25.22 -11.00
N PRO A 62 37.89 25.27 -10.43
CA PRO A 62 38.87 26.30 -10.85
C PRO A 62 39.24 26.07 -12.31
N GLU A 63 39.31 27.17 -13.05
CA GLU A 63 39.74 27.18 -14.44
C GLU A 63 41.23 27.49 -14.51
N PHE A 64 41.97 26.64 -15.20
CA PHE A 64 43.38 26.83 -15.45
C PHE A 64 43.59 27.21 -16.92
N PHE A 65 44.21 28.37 -17.17
CA PHE A 65 44.52 28.85 -18.51
C PHE A 65 46.01 28.86 -18.73
N LEU A 66 46.43 28.47 -19.92
CA LEU A 66 47.78 28.60 -20.43
C LEU A 66 47.71 29.45 -21.70
N GLU A 67 48.26 30.64 -21.66
CA GLU A 67 48.16 31.60 -22.73
C GLU A 67 49.55 32.00 -23.24
N SER A 68 49.69 32.30 -24.52
CA SER A 68 50.91 32.83 -25.13
C SER A 68 50.60 34.17 -25.80
N PRO A 69 50.63 35.29 -25.06
CA PRO A 69 50.18 36.61 -25.56
C PRO A 69 50.98 37.10 -26.74
N THR A 70 52.24 36.72 -26.84
CA THR A 70 53.18 37.20 -27.90
C THR A 70 53.74 36.10 -28.78
N GLY A 71 53.35 34.83 -28.53
CA GLY A 71 53.95 33.64 -29.18
C GLY A 71 55.34 33.25 -28.70
N ASN A 72 56.02 34.09 -27.90
CA ASN A 72 57.38 33.88 -27.45
C ASN A 72 57.53 33.24 -26.09
N PHE A 73 56.43 33.22 -25.26
CA PHE A 73 56.41 32.60 -23.95
C PHE A 73 54.97 32.23 -23.55
N TYR A 74 54.84 31.31 -22.62
CA TYR A 74 53.54 30.91 -22.05
C TYR A 74 53.38 31.48 -20.65
N THR A 75 52.17 31.98 -20.37
CA THR A 75 51.77 32.43 -19.03
C THR A 75 50.64 31.53 -18.52
N GLY A 76 50.74 31.11 -17.25
CA GLY A 76 49.72 30.32 -16.60
C GLY A 76 48.86 31.19 -15.70
N SER A 77 47.55 30.92 -15.71
CA SER A 77 46.62 31.56 -14.79
C SER A 77 45.65 30.52 -14.22
N ILE A 78 45.17 30.76 -13.00
CA ILE A 78 44.10 30.00 -12.35
C ILE A 78 43.04 30.97 -11.89
N THR A 79 41.78 30.65 -12.18
CA THR A 79 40.64 31.48 -11.79
C THR A 79 39.59 30.60 -11.08
N GLN A 80 39.12 31.06 -9.94
CA GLN A 80 38.03 30.45 -9.19
C GLN A 80 36.84 31.40 -9.19
N SER A 81 35.74 30.99 -9.80
CA SER A 81 34.45 31.68 -9.72
C SER A 81 33.71 31.25 -8.47
N ILE A 82 33.08 32.19 -7.80
CA ILE A 82 32.28 31.96 -6.58
C ILE A 82 30.96 32.69 -6.76
N GLU A 83 29.86 31.94 -6.71
CA GLU A 83 28.53 32.55 -6.66
C GLU A 83 28.32 33.27 -5.32
N PHE A 84 27.31 34.15 -5.25
CA PHE A 84 27.01 34.86 -4.01
C PHE A 84 26.75 33.83 -2.87
N PRO A 85 27.27 34.01 -1.64
CA PRO A 85 27.22 33.00 -0.58
C PRO A 85 25.82 32.46 -0.27
N SER A 86 24.77 33.28 -0.45
CA SER A 86 23.38 32.83 -0.23
C SER A 86 22.91 31.77 -1.26
N VAL A 87 23.58 31.65 -2.41
CA VAL A 87 23.26 30.62 -3.41
C VAL A 87 23.53 29.24 -2.80
N TYR A 88 24.72 29.05 -2.24
CA TYR A 88 25.09 27.76 -1.63
C TYR A 88 24.20 27.38 -0.46
N SER A 89 23.88 28.36 0.41
CA SER A 89 22.97 28.09 1.53
C SER A 89 21.55 27.72 1.07
N ASN A 90 21.04 28.36 -0.01
CA ASN A 90 19.73 28.04 -0.56
C ASN A 90 19.75 26.73 -1.36
N GLN A 91 20.82 26.37 -2.04
CA GLN A 91 21.01 25.05 -2.65
C GLN A 91 20.98 23.93 -1.60
N TYR A 92 21.69 24.12 -0.48
CA TYR A 92 21.68 23.18 0.62
C TYR A 92 20.28 23.00 1.23
N ARG A 93 19.54 24.12 1.44
CA ARG A 93 18.15 24.06 1.95
C ARG A 93 17.22 23.37 0.98
N LEU A 94 17.34 23.64 -0.32
CA LEU A 94 16.56 23.00 -1.37
C LEU A 94 16.81 21.49 -1.38
N GLN A 95 18.08 21.06 -1.31
CA GLN A 95 18.43 19.64 -1.26
C GLN A 95 17.94 18.94 0.03
N LYS A 96 17.99 19.63 1.18
CA LYS A 96 17.32 19.13 2.40
C LYS A 96 15.82 18.92 2.20
N GLY A 97 15.16 19.84 1.49
CA GLY A 97 13.76 19.70 1.13
C GLY A 97 13.51 18.46 0.27
N GLN A 98 14.40 18.15 -0.68
CA GLN A 98 14.31 16.94 -1.51
C GLN A 98 14.45 15.65 -0.70
N ILE A 99 15.30 15.65 0.34
CA ILE A 99 15.38 14.49 1.26
C ILE A 99 14.05 14.27 1.97
N VAL A 100 13.41 15.34 2.47
CA VAL A 100 12.11 15.23 3.14
C VAL A 100 11.02 14.79 2.17
N ILE A 101 11.04 15.27 0.93
CA ILE A 101 10.12 14.79 -0.14
C ILE A 101 10.27 13.28 -0.32
N ALA A 102 11.50 12.79 -0.52
CA ALA A 102 11.76 11.35 -0.68
C ALA A 102 11.32 10.53 0.55
N GLN A 103 11.45 11.08 1.76
CA GLN A 103 10.92 10.45 2.99
C GLN A 103 9.38 10.37 2.97
N LYS A 104 8.69 11.43 2.49
CA LYS A 104 7.23 11.42 2.36
C LYS A 104 6.74 10.47 1.28
N GLU A 105 7.45 10.37 0.15
CA GLU A 105 7.18 9.36 -0.89
C GLU A 105 7.34 7.94 -0.36
N LYS A 106 8.37 7.69 0.48
CA LYS A 106 8.53 6.41 1.18
C LYS A 106 7.34 6.12 2.12
N GLN A 107 6.88 7.11 2.90
CA GLN A 107 5.71 6.96 3.77
C GLN A 107 4.43 6.68 2.96
N LEU A 108 4.27 7.33 1.80
CA LEU A 108 3.16 7.05 0.89
C LEU A 108 3.19 5.60 0.36
N THR A 109 4.37 5.12 -0.03
CA THR A 109 4.58 3.74 -0.45
C THR A 109 4.26 2.75 0.68
N GLU A 110 4.66 3.07 1.91
CA GLU A 110 4.36 2.27 3.10
C GLU A 110 2.86 2.18 3.35
N ALA A 111 2.15 3.32 3.35
CA ALA A 111 0.70 3.37 3.55
C ALA A 111 -0.06 2.58 2.47
N ALA A 112 0.35 2.70 1.20
CA ALA A 112 -0.24 1.95 0.10
C ALA A 112 -0.04 0.43 0.23
N LEU A 113 1.14 -0.01 0.69
CA LEU A 113 1.42 -1.42 0.94
C LEU A 113 0.61 -1.95 2.12
N LYS A 114 0.52 -1.22 3.23
CA LYS A 114 -0.31 -1.57 4.38
C LYS A 114 -1.78 -1.74 3.97
N TYR A 115 -2.31 -0.77 3.24
CA TYR A 115 -3.67 -0.82 2.70
C TYR A 115 -3.91 -2.07 1.85
N ARG A 116 -3.01 -2.36 0.91
CA ARG A 116 -3.11 -3.52 0.02
C ARG A 116 -3.06 -4.85 0.79
N VAL A 117 -2.17 -4.97 1.77
CA VAL A 117 -2.04 -6.17 2.60
C VAL A 117 -3.27 -6.39 3.46
N LYS A 118 -3.82 -5.33 4.08
CA LYS A 118 -5.06 -5.42 4.86
C LYS A 118 -6.24 -5.91 4.03
N LEU A 119 -6.41 -5.37 2.83
CA LEU A 119 -7.47 -5.83 1.92
C LEU A 119 -7.29 -7.29 1.50
N LEU A 120 -6.06 -7.69 1.21
CA LEU A 120 -5.76 -9.07 0.82
C LEU A 120 -5.93 -10.05 1.99
N TYR A 121 -5.54 -9.64 3.19
CA TYR A 121 -5.73 -10.42 4.41
C TYR A 121 -7.23 -10.62 4.71
N LEU A 122 -8.02 -9.55 4.61
CA LEU A 122 -9.48 -9.59 4.74
C LEU A 122 -10.12 -10.52 3.68
N GLU A 123 -9.64 -10.47 2.43
CA GLU A 123 -10.13 -11.38 1.38
C GLU A 123 -9.87 -12.85 1.74
N ILE A 124 -8.69 -13.18 2.28
CA ILE A 124 -8.37 -14.55 2.71
C ILE A 124 -9.30 -14.97 3.86
N GLN A 125 -9.50 -14.11 4.87
CA GLN A 125 -10.43 -14.38 5.97
C GLN A 125 -11.85 -14.67 5.47
N PHE A 126 -12.33 -13.86 4.53
CA PHE A 126 -13.65 -14.03 3.92
C PHE A 126 -13.76 -15.36 3.16
N VAL A 127 -12.80 -15.62 2.25
CA VAL A 127 -12.87 -16.82 1.41
C VAL A 127 -12.65 -18.09 2.23
N ASP A 128 -11.77 -18.10 3.23
CA ASP A 128 -11.61 -19.24 4.13
C ASP A 128 -12.90 -19.52 4.94
N SER A 129 -13.65 -18.47 5.33
CA SER A 129 -14.97 -18.61 5.98
C SER A 129 -16.02 -19.13 5.02
N LEU A 130 -16.03 -18.67 3.78
CA LEU A 130 -16.93 -19.12 2.72
C LEU A 130 -16.68 -20.60 2.36
N VAL A 131 -15.40 -21.01 2.24
CA VAL A 131 -15.02 -22.42 2.01
C VAL A 131 -15.58 -23.33 3.11
N LYS A 132 -15.45 -22.92 4.38
CA LYS A 132 -16.01 -23.70 5.50
C LYS A 132 -17.53 -23.83 5.43
N GLN A 133 -18.23 -22.74 5.09
CA GLN A 133 -19.68 -22.76 4.93
C GLN A 133 -20.10 -23.66 3.76
N LEU A 134 -19.47 -23.50 2.60
CA LEU A 134 -19.78 -24.30 1.41
C LEU A 134 -19.44 -25.78 1.58
N TYR A 135 -18.39 -26.11 2.33
CA TYR A 135 -18.07 -27.50 2.64
C TYR A 135 -19.20 -28.20 3.41
N ILE A 136 -19.81 -27.51 4.38
CA ILE A 136 -20.96 -28.03 5.14
C ILE A 136 -22.13 -28.27 4.19
N GLN A 137 -22.42 -27.34 3.30
CA GLN A 137 -23.49 -27.46 2.31
C GLN A 137 -23.19 -28.57 1.31
N ASP A 138 -22.00 -28.63 0.74
CA ASP A 138 -21.57 -29.66 -0.22
C ASP A 138 -21.77 -31.05 0.35
N THR A 139 -21.31 -31.31 1.58
CA THR A 139 -21.49 -32.59 2.29
C THR A 139 -22.96 -32.92 2.51
N LEU A 140 -23.79 -31.93 2.88
CA LEU A 140 -25.22 -32.14 3.06
C LEU A 140 -25.91 -32.48 1.74
N TYR A 141 -25.65 -31.71 0.70
CA TYR A 141 -26.30 -31.89 -0.61
C TYR A 141 -25.84 -33.17 -1.33
N GLU A 142 -24.60 -33.63 -1.08
CA GLU A 142 -24.15 -34.95 -1.54
C GLU A 142 -24.98 -36.10 -0.94
N LYS A 143 -25.26 -36.05 0.37
CA LYS A 143 -26.12 -37.02 1.05
C LYS A 143 -27.55 -36.97 0.51
N ILE A 144 -28.06 -35.76 0.29
CA ILE A 144 -29.40 -35.53 -0.28
C ILE A 144 -29.50 -36.12 -1.68
N LYS A 145 -28.55 -35.80 -2.58
CA LYS A 145 -28.49 -36.39 -3.93
C LYS A 145 -28.48 -37.91 -3.89
N THR A 146 -27.64 -38.49 -3.00
CA THR A 146 -27.53 -39.95 -2.87
C THR A 146 -28.85 -40.59 -2.38
N ALA A 147 -29.54 -39.92 -1.44
CA ALA A 147 -30.84 -40.35 -0.98
C ALA A 147 -31.91 -40.29 -2.08
N ALA A 148 -31.93 -39.18 -2.87
CA ALA A 148 -32.85 -38.99 -3.99
C ALA A 148 -32.69 -40.10 -5.05
N ILE A 149 -31.45 -40.44 -5.44
CA ILE A 149 -31.17 -41.52 -6.38
C ILE A 149 -31.75 -42.86 -5.87
N ARG A 150 -31.57 -43.20 -4.59
CA ARG A 150 -32.10 -44.42 -3.99
C ARG A 150 -33.63 -44.41 -3.97
N GLN A 151 -34.26 -43.31 -3.60
CA GLN A 151 -35.73 -43.18 -3.55
C GLN A 151 -36.35 -43.25 -4.93
N PHE A 152 -35.74 -42.67 -5.96
CA PHE A 152 -36.17 -42.81 -7.33
C PHE A 152 -36.11 -44.27 -7.83
N THR A 153 -34.96 -44.94 -7.57
CA THR A 153 -34.79 -46.36 -7.92
C THR A 153 -35.84 -47.25 -7.21
N ALA A 154 -36.28 -46.87 -5.99
CA ALA A 154 -37.36 -47.55 -5.26
C ALA A 154 -38.78 -47.10 -5.67
N GLY A 155 -38.92 -46.18 -6.63
CA GLY A 155 -40.22 -45.65 -7.11
C GLY A 155 -40.94 -44.76 -6.09
N GLN A 156 -40.22 -44.23 -5.12
CA GLN A 156 -40.78 -43.36 -4.06
C GLN A 156 -40.86 -41.89 -4.44
N ILE A 157 -40.03 -41.44 -5.37
CA ILE A 157 -40.03 -40.08 -5.92
C ILE A 157 -39.98 -40.12 -7.44
N ASP A 158 -40.37 -39.03 -8.09
CA ASP A 158 -40.32 -38.90 -9.54
C ASP A 158 -38.92 -38.46 -10.04
N TYR A 159 -38.73 -38.53 -11.37
CA TYR A 159 -37.48 -38.12 -12.00
C TYR A 159 -37.16 -36.63 -11.81
N LEU A 160 -38.16 -35.77 -11.75
CA LEU A 160 -37.95 -34.33 -11.56
C LEU A 160 -37.34 -34.04 -10.19
N GLN A 161 -37.80 -34.71 -9.16
CA GLN A 161 -37.28 -34.60 -7.79
C GLN A 161 -35.81 -35.06 -7.71
N GLN A 162 -35.48 -36.20 -8.35
CA GLN A 162 -34.09 -36.68 -8.45
C GLN A 162 -33.22 -35.68 -9.21
N ALA A 163 -33.62 -35.26 -10.41
CA ALA A 163 -32.86 -34.33 -11.26
C ALA A 163 -32.63 -32.97 -10.56
N PHE A 164 -33.62 -32.48 -9.80
CA PHE A 164 -33.48 -31.26 -9.00
C PHE A 164 -32.42 -31.42 -7.91
N ALA A 165 -32.40 -32.55 -7.17
CA ALA A 165 -31.39 -32.82 -6.15
C ALA A 165 -29.97 -32.90 -6.73
N GLU A 166 -29.81 -33.57 -7.88
CA GLU A 166 -28.54 -33.67 -8.59
C GLU A 166 -28.04 -32.30 -9.06
N THR A 167 -28.93 -31.48 -9.61
CA THR A 167 -28.61 -30.11 -10.05
C THR A 167 -28.19 -29.22 -8.88
N GLN A 168 -28.93 -29.27 -7.77
CA GLN A 168 -28.59 -28.48 -6.57
C GLN A 168 -27.25 -28.90 -5.97
N TYR A 169 -26.96 -30.19 -5.89
CA TYR A 169 -25.63 -30.66 -5.49
C TYR A 169 -24.53 -30.13 -6.44
N GLY A 170 -24.74 -30.25 -7.76
CA GLY A 170 -23.78 -29.80 -8.77
C GLY A 170 -23.45 -28.32 -8.63
N GLU A 171 -24.46 -27.49 -8.39
CA GLU A 171 -24.29 -26.05 -8.19
C GLU A 171 -23.47 -25.72 -6.91
N ILE A 172 -23.83 -26.33 -5.78
CA ILE A 172 -23.12 -26.14 -4.52
C ILE A 172 -21.68 -26.64 -4.60
N HIS A 173 -21.48 -27.83 -5.20
CA HIS A 173 -20.15 -28.39 -5.41
C HIS A 173 -19.27 -27.47 -6.27
N ASN A 174 -19.81 -26.92 -7.36
CA ASN A 174 -19.13 -25.96 -8.21
C ASN A 174 -18.73 -24.70 -7.44
N GLN A 175 -19.62 -24.13 -6.63
CA GLN A 175 -19.33 -22.97 -5.78
C GLN A 175 -18.23 -23.28 -4.74
N TYR A 176 -18.26 -24.48 -4.14
CA TYR A 176 -17.23 -24.92 -3.20
C TYR A 176 -15.85 -25.02 -3.84
N VAL A 177 -15.73 -25.65 -5.01
CA VAL A 177 -14.47 -25.76 -5.76
C VAL A 177 -13.94 -24.40 -6.21
N GLN A 178 -14.83 -23.50 -6.65
CA GLN A 178 -14.45 -22.12 -6.97
C GLN A 178 -13.93 -21.36 -5.74
N ALA A 179 -14.57 -21.52 -4.58
CA ALA A 179 -14.13 -20.88 -3.34
C ALA A 179 -12.75 -21.37 -2.91
N ILE A 180 -12.46 -22.69 -2.99
CA ILE A 180 -11.13 -23.26 -2.74
C ILE A 180 -10.09 -22.64 -3.67
N THR A 181 -10.40 -22.51 -4.94
CA THR A 181 -9.49 -21.93 -5.93
C THR A 181 -9.20 -20.45 -5.62
N LYS A 182 -10.22 -19.68 -5.23
CA LYS A 182 -10.05 -18.28 -4.79
C LYS A 182 -9.20 -18.20 -3.52
N ALA A 183 -9.40 -19.07 -2.54
CA ALA A 183 -8.60 -19.13 -1.32
C ALA A 183 -7.11 -19.38 -1.63
N LYS A 184 -6.82 -20.36 -2.47
CA LYS A 184 -5.44 -20.67 -2.92
C LYS A 184 -4.81 -19.46 -3.62
N SER A 185 -5.53 -18.81 -4.53
CA SER A 185 -5.05 -17.63 -5.25
C SER A 185 -4.77 -16.45 -4.31
N ALA A 186 -5.67 -16.15 -3.37
CA ALA A 186 -5.49 -15.08 -2.40
C ALA A 186 -4.29 -15.34 -1.47
N LYS A 187 -4.13 -16.59 -0.99
CA LYS A 187 -2.98 -17.00 -0.17
C LYS A 187 -1.66 -16.87 -0.96
N ALA A 188 -1.62 -17.30 -2.21
CA ALA A 188 -0.44 -17.16 -3.07
C ALA A 188 -0.06 -15.68 -3.29
N GLN A 189 -1.04 -14.79 -3.46
CA GLN A 189 -0.79 -13.36 -3.54
C GLN A 189 -0.17 -12.81 -2.26
N LEU A 190 -0.67 -13.19 -1.08
CA LEU A 190 -0.10 -12.74 0.19
C LEU A 190 1.31 -13.32 0.42
N GLN A 191 1.57 -14.58 0.02
CA GLN A 191 2.90 -15.17 0.03
C GLN A 191 3.89 -14.35 -0.83
N TRP A 192 3.44 -13.91 -2.00
CA TRP A 192 4.28 -13.07 -2.88
C TRP A 192 4.62 -11.73 -2.22
N TYR A 193 3.67 -11.07 -1.53
CA TYR A 193 3.92 -9.82 -0.82
C TYR A 193 4.82 -9.99 0.40
N THR A 194 4.59 -11.04 1.19
CA THR A 194 5.30 -11.30 2.46
C THR A 194 6.64 -12.00 2.27
N GLY A 195 6.86 -12.67 1.12
CA GLY A 195 8.01 -13.53 0.88
C GLY A 195 7.94 -14.89 1.62
N LEU A 196 6.78 -15.24 2.18
CA LEU A 196 6.59 -16.54 2.83
C LEU A 196 6.57 -17.67 1.80
N LYS A 197 7.29 -18.76 2.12
CA LYS A 197 7.33 -19.97 1.25
C LYS A 197 6.40 -21.07 1.73
N ASN A 198 6.08 -21.10 3.03
CA ASN A 198 5.25 -22.12 3.65
C ASN A 198 3.78 -21.71 3.64
N ASP A 199 2.90 -22.70 3.72
CA ASP A 199 1.47 -22.48 3.93
C ASP A 199 1.20 -21.88 5.32
N PHE A 200 0.14 -21.10 5.45
CA PHE A 200 -0.23 -20.40 6.66
C PHE A 200 -1.76 -20.37 6.84
N MET A 201 -2.18 -20.19 8.06
CA MET A 201 -3.56 -19.88 8.42
C MET A 201 -3.67 -18.39 8.78
N VAL A 202 -4.85 -17.82 8.57
CA VAL A 202 -5.18 -16.46 9.02
C VAL A 202 -6.18 -16.52 10.18
N GLU A 203 -6.29 -15.42 10.92
CA GLU A 203 -7.31 -15.27 11.95
C GLU A 203 -8.71 -15.36 11.35
N PRO A 204 -9.71 -15.85 12.10
CA PRO A 204 -11.09 -15.93 11.62
C PRO A 204 -11.64 -14.55 11.21
N LEU A 205 -12.56 -14.54 10.23
CA LEU A 205 -13.27 -13.31 9.86
C LEU A 205 -14.15 -12.85 11.03
N THR A 206 -13.86 -11.66 11.53
CA THR A 206 -14.62 -11.00 12.60
C THR A 206 -15.01 -9.59 12.18
N VAL A 207 -16.03 -9.04 12.81
CA VAL A 207 -16.42 -7.66 12.61
C VAL A 207 -15.36 -6.73 13.24
N SER A 208 -14.83 -5.80 12.48
CA SER A 208 -13.85 -4.85 12.98
C SER A 208 -14.43 -3.99 14.11
N ALA A 209 -13.67 -3.87 15.20
CA ALA A 209 -14.01 -3.02 16.33
C ALA A 209 -13.71 -1.54 16.02
N SER A 210 -14.27 -1.00 14.95
CA SER A 210 -14.21 0.44 14.73
C SER A 210 -15.14 1.12 15.73
N SER A 211 -14.60 2.05 16.51
CA SER A 211 -15.41 2.84 17.44
C SER A 211 -16.49 3.60 16.64
N GLN A 212 -17.74 3.33 16.91
CA GLN A 212 -18.93 3.95 16.28
C GLN A 212 -18.97 5.49 16.41
N GLN A 213 -17.99 6.10 17.02
CA GLN A 213 -18.01 7.48 17.51
C GLN A 213 -17.46 8.50 16.53
N THR A 214 -17.00 8.13 15.32
CA THR A 214 -16.31 9.06 14.42
C THR A 214 -17.04 9.30 13.09
N TRP A 215 -18.37 9.33 13.08
CA TRP A 215 -19.18 9.50 11.86
C TRP A 215 -19.25 10.96 11.32
N LEU A 216 -18.71 11.92 12.06
CA LEU A 216 -18.78 13.33 11.69
C LEU A 216 -17.38 13.94 11.60
N VAL A 217 -16.77 13.85 10.43
CA VAL A 217 -15.58 14.64 10.10
C VAL A 217 -16.00 15.76 9.17
N SER A 218 -16.25 16.93 9.75
CA SER A 218 -16.58 18.16 9.04
C SER A 218 -15.38 19.09 8.83
N ASP A 219 -14.18 18.72 9.33
CA ASP A 219 -13.04 19.63 9.35
C ASP A 219 -11.91 19.14 8.43
N SER A 220 -11.51 20.01 7.48
CA SER A 220 -10.40 19.78 6.55
C SER A 220 -9.03 19.57 7.24
N THR A 221 -8.92 19.94 8.52
CA THR A 221 -7.70 19.75 9.32
C THR A 221 -7.38 18.27 9.58
N VAL A 222 -8.36 17.40 9.45
CA VAL A 222 -8.24 15.96 9.70
C VAL A 222 -7.31 15.28 8.67
N PHE A 223 -7.17 15.84 7.47
CA PHE A 223 -6.31 15.26 6.43
C PHE A 223 -4.81 15.59 6.59
N PHE A 224 -4.40 16.36 7.60
CA PHE A 224 -2.98 16.66 7.83
C PHE A 224 -2.12 15.42 8.12
N SER A 225 -2.71 14.35 8.62
CA SER A 225 -2.03 13.07 8.82
C SER A 225 -1.87 12.26 7.53
N ASN A 226 -2.63 12.55 6.47
CA ASN A 226 -2.58 11.80 5.22
C ASN A 226 -1.22 12.01 4.52
N PRO A 227 -0.48 10.92 4.20
CA PRO A 227 0.84 11.01 3.58
C PRO A 227 0.87 11.76 2.25
N SER A 228 -0.22 11.68 1.45
CA SER A 228 -0.32 12.40 0.17
C SER A 228 -0.42 13.90 0.37
N VAL A 229 -1.18 14.36 1.38
CA VAL A 229 -1.27 15.78 1.74
C VAL A 229 0.08 16.29 2.25
N GLN A 230 0.72 15.53 3.13
CA GLN A 230 2.05 15.88 3.66
C GLN A 230 3.11 15.97 2.57
N LEU A 231 3.04 15.09 1.55
CA LEU A 231 3.93 15.15 0.39
C LEU A 231 3.75 16.47 -0.39
N LEU A 232 2.51 16.84 -0.71
CA LEU A 232 2.23 18.08 -1.45
C LEU A 232 2.61 19.33 -0.65
N GLN A 233 2.38 19.34 0.67
CA GLN A 233 2.84 20.42 1.54
C GLN A 233 4.38 20.56 1.48
N GLN A 234 5.09 19.46 1.54
CA GLN A 234 6.55 19.49 1.46
C GLN A 234 7.05 19.94 0.08
N GLN A 235 6.36 19.54 -1.01
CA GLN A 235 6.68 20.03 -2.36
C GLN A 235 6.46 21.54 -2.49
N GLN A 236 5.37 22.08 -1.90
CA GLN A 236 5.12 23.53 -1.85
C GLN A 236 6.21 24.27 -1.06
N LEU A 237 6.63 23.72 0.09
CA LEU A 237 7.74 24.29 0.87
C LEU A 237 9.06 24.29 0.08
N ASN A 238 9.33 23.22 -0.65
CA ASN A 238 10.53 23.10 -1.47
C ASN A 238 10.50 24.07 -2.65
N ALA A 239 9.36 24.28 -3.30
CA ALA A 239 9.18 25.29 -4.33
C ALA A 239 9.44 26.71 -3.79
N LYS A 240 9.02 27.00 -2.54
CA LYS A 240 9.36 28.26 -1.86
C LYS A 240 10.87 28.41 -1.65
N GLN A 241 11.61 27.35 -1.34
CA GLN A 241 13.06 27.39 -1.25
C GLN A 241 13.70 27.61 -2.62
N ASN A 242 13.12 27.05 -3.70
CA ASN A 242 13.57 27.29 -5.06
C ASN A 242 13.44 28.76 -5.46
N ILE A 243 12.36 29.46 -5.07
CA ILE A 243 12.24 30.92 -5.29
C ILE A 243 13.40 31.66 -4.62
N ALA A 244 13.75 31.31 -3.38
CA ALA A 244 14.87 31.93 -2.68
C ALA A 244 16.21 31.68 -3.41
N LEU A 245 16.40 30.47 -3.92
CA LEU A 245 17.59 30.13 -4.73
C LEU A 245 17.65 30.94 -6.02
N GLN A 246 16.55 31.02 -6.79
CA GLN A 246 16.54 31.80 -8.04
C GLN A 246 16.79 33.30 -7.80
N LYS A 247 16.29 33.85 -6.68
CA LYS A 247 16.61 35.22 -6.27
C LYS A 247 18.10 35.40 -5.94
N SER A 248 18.70 34.44 -5.23
CA SER A 248 20.12 34.48 -4.87
C SER A 248 21.04 34.43 -6.10
N LYS A 249 20.67 33.64 -7.12
CA LYS A 249 21.38 33.52 -8.39
C LYS A 249 21.37 34.82 -9.23
N ALA A 250 20.48 35.75 -8.92
CA ALA A 250 20.40 37.06 -9.52
C ALA A 250 21.35 38.09 -8.84
N LEU A 251 22.07 37.69 -7.77
CA LEU A 251 23.06 38.55 -7.10
C LEU A 251 24.42 38.43 -7.79
N PRO A 252 25.29 39.48 -7.66
CA PRO A 252 26.62 39.43 -8.22
C PRO A 252 27.47 38.29 -7.65
N GLY A 253 28.20 37.59 -8.50
CA GLY A 253 29.22 36.61 -8.11
C GLY A 253 30.58 37.26 -7.93
N LEU A 254 31.53 36.48 -7.38
CA LEU A 254 32.91 36.87 -7.18
C LEU A 254 33.83 35.98 -8.01
N ALA A 255 34.96 36.53 -8.47
CA ALA A 255 36.02 35.77 -9.12
C ALA A 255 37.34 36.10 -8.46
N LEU A 256 38.11 35.08 -8.14
CA LEU A 256 39.46 35.18 -7.60
C LEU A 256 40.40 34.53 -8.60
N GLY A 257 41.45 35.23 -8.97
CA GLY A 257 42.42 34.71 -9.92
C GLY A 257 43.87 34.99 -9.52
N TYR A 258 44.76 34.10 -9.94
CA TYR A 258 46.19 34.31 -9.94
C TYR A 258 46.68 34.22 -11.36
N PHE A 259 47.41 35.26 -11.80
CA PHE A 259 47.93 35.39 -13.15
C PHE A 259 49.45 35.52 -13.10
N ASN A 260 50.15 34.61 -13.68
CA ASN A 260 51.59 34.68 -13.78
C ASN A 260 52.01 35.56 -14.98
N GLN A 261 51.42 36.76 -15.05
CA GLN A 261 51.76 37.78 -16.04
C GLN A 261 52.38 39.00 -15.32
N GLY A 262 53.49 39.45 -15.76
CA GLY A 262 54.12 40.62 -15.23
C GLY A 262 55.63 40.69 -15.59
N GLU A 263 56.25 41.81 -15.35
CA GLU A 263 57.67 41.91 -15.45
C GLU A 263 58.37 40.92 -14.52
N ARG A 264 59.60 40.55 -14.85
CA ARG A 264 60.37 39.49 -14.15
C ARG A 264 60.48 39.73 -12.64
N ASP A 265 60.51 41.00 -12.20
CA ASP A 265 60.61 41.39 -10.78
C ASP A 265 59.24 41.67 -10.10
N THR A 266 58.13 41.42 -10.77
CA THR A 266 56.77 41.58 -10.16
C THR A 266 56.62 40.71 -8.97
N LYS A 267 56.37 41.27 -7.77
CA LYS A 267 56.16 40.55 -6.53
C LYS A 267 54.92 39.67 -6.66
N TRP A 268 54.96 38.43 -6.11
CA TRP A 268 53.93 37.42 -6.24
C TRP A 268 52.53 37.89 -5.82
N TYR A 269 52.39 38.74 -4.79
CA TYR A 269 51.12 39.25 -4.29
C TYR A 269 50.45 40.25 -5.27
N ASN A 270 51.18 40.87 -6.18
CA ASN A 270 50.62 41.76 -7.19
C ASN A 270 50.03 40.98 -8.39
N ARG A 271 50.11 39.64 -8.39
CA ARG A 271 49.57 38.77 -9.44
C ARG A 271 48.16 38.27 -9.12
N PHE A 272 47.59 38.60 -7.95
CA PHE A 272 46.21 38.31 -7.62
C PHE A 272 45.25 39.30 -8.28
N ARG A 273 44.12 38.72 -8.76
CA ARG A 273 43.02 39.51 -9.36
C ARG A 273 41.73 39.22 -8.60
N PHE A 274 40.97 40.28 -8.34
CA PHE A 274 39.62 40.23 -7.85
C PHE A 274 38.67 40.66 -8.96
N GLY A 275 37.65 39.87 -9.24
CA GLY A 275 36.59 40.16 -10.19
C GLY A 275 35.21 40.07 -9.55
N ILE A 276 34.28 40.84 -10.08
CA ILE A 276 32.86 40.76 -9.74
C ILE A 276 32.12 40.37 -11.02
N THR A 277 31.37 39.30 -10.97
CA THR A 277 30.50 38.88 -12.06
C THR A 277 29.14 39.53 -11.88
N ILE A 278 28.79 40.49 -12.72
CA ILE A 278 27.54 41.24 -12.64
C ILE A 278 26.51 40.62 -13.59
N PRO A 279 25.31 40.23 -13.11
CA PRO A 279 24.25 39.65 -13.94
C PRO A 279 23.54 40.73 -14.78
N VAL A 280 24.12 41.07 -15.94
CA VAL A 280 23.58 42.12 -16.83
C VAL A 280 22.30 41.71 -17.57
N TRP A 281 22.08 40.41 -17.76
CA TRP A 281 20.89 39.87 -18.44
C TRP A 281 19.74 39.66 -17.46
N ILE A 282 19.21 40.75 -16.91
CA ILE A 282 18.17 40.74 -15.85
C ILE A 282 16.90 39.96 -16.26
N GLY A 283 16.54 39.97 -17.55
CA GLY A 283 15.36 39.32 -18.10
C GLY A 283 15.30 37.81 -17.80
N GLN A 284 16.42 37.10 -17.95
CA GLN A 284 16.49 35.65 -17.68
C GLN A 284 16.29 35.32 -16.20
N TYR A 285 16.83 36.09 -15.28
CA TYR A 285 16.66 35.90 -13.84
C TYR A 285 15.23 36.16 -13.41
N LYS A 286 14.62 37.28 -13.93
CA LYS A 286 13.20 37.58 -13.68
C LYS A 286 12.28 36.45 -14.15
N SER A 287 12.54 35.90 -15.34
CA SER A 287 11.77 34.75 -15.87
C SER A 287 11.90 33.51 -15.00
N LYS A 288 13.09 33.15 -14.54
CA LYS A 288 13.33 32.00 -13.64
C LYS A 288 12.66 32.20 -12.28
N ILE A 289 12.70 33.40 -11.71
CA ILE A 289 12.02 33.74 -10.46
C ILE A 289 10.48 33.61 -10.63
N ASN A 290 9.94 34.16 -11.73
CA ASN A 290 8.50 34.09 -12.00
C ASN A 290 8.05 32.62 -12.23
N ALA A 291 8.82 31.83 -12.98
CA ALA A 291 8.56 30.39 -13.16
C ALA A 291 8.54 29.64 -11.82
N ALA A 292 9.50 29.91 -10.92
CA ALA A 292 9.53 29.31 -9.60
C ALA A 292 8.34 29.72 -8.72
N LYS A 293 7.85 30.97 -8.84
CA LYS A 293 6.61 31.41 -8.16
C LYS A 293 5.38 30.67 -8.71
N THR A 294 5.29 30.52 -10.02
CA THR A 294 4.19 29.75 -10.65
C THR A 294 4.25 28.28 -10.22
N GLU A 295 5.44 27.70 -10.12
CA GLU A 295 5.61 26.34 -9.59
C GLU A 295 5.05 26.22 -8.15
N GLN A 296 5.31 27.17 -7.27
CA GLN A 296 4.74 27.20 -5.91
C GLN A 296 3.21 27.26 -5.97
N GLN A 297 2.61 28.07 -6.84
CA GLN A 297 1.16 28.16 -7.03
C GLN A 297 0.56 26.84 -7.55
N ILE A 298 1.27 26.16 -8.46
CA ILE A 298 0.84 24.84 -8.94
C ILE A 298 0.75 23.84 -7.78
N TRP A 299 1.76 23.78 -6.91
CA TRP A 299 1.73 22.87 -5.76
C TRP A 299 0.62 23.22 -4.76
N GLN A 300 0.36 24.52 -4.54
CA GLN A 300 -0.74 24.98 -3.72
C GLN A 300 -2.07 24.51 -4.28
N SER A 301 -2.34 24.77 -5.58
CA SER A 301 -3.60 24.35 -6.22
C SER A 301 -3.77 22.81 -6.21
N LYS A 302 -2.68 22.04 -6.39
CA LYS A 302 -2.72 20.58 -6.27
C LYS A 302 -3.07 20.12 -4.86
N GLN A 303 -2.55 20.81 -3.82
CA GLN A 303 -2.89 20.50 -2.43
C GLN A 303 -4.37 20.79 -2.13
N GLU A 304 -4.87 21.94 -2.55
CA GLU A 304 -6.29 22.30 -2.40
C GLU A 304 -7.21 21.32 -3.14
N GLY A 305 -6.86 20.95 -4.38
CA GLY A 305 -7.59 19.93 -5.15
C GLY A 305 -7.61 18.57 -4.48
N LEU A 306 -6.46 18.11 -3.96
CA LEU A 306 -6.39 16.84 -3.23
C LEU A 306 -7.25 16.88 -1.94
N GLN A 307 -7.26 17.99 -1.21
CA GLN A 307 -8.09 18.13 -0.01
C GLN A 307 -9.58 18.06 -0.35
N GLN A 308 -10.02 18.68 -1.45
CA GLN A 308 -11.40 18.57 -1.92
C GLN A 308 -11.75 17.13 -2.31
N GLU A 309 -10.86 16.45 -3.04
CA GLU A 309 -11.04 15.04 -3.42
C GLU A 309 -11.16 14.13 -2.20
N LEU A 310 -10.23 14.26 -1.24
CA LEU A 310 -10.26 13.49 0.01
C LEU A 310 -11.53 13.76 0.82
N SER A 311 -12.02 15.00 0.84
CA SER A 311 -13.30 15.33 1.51
C SER A 311 -14.46 14.58 0.89
N LEU A 312 -14.58 14.58 -0.44
CA LEU A 312 -15.63 13.84 -1.16
C LEU A 312 -15.49 12.31 -0.94
N GLN A 313 -14.28 11.77 -1.06
CA GLN A 313 -14.03 10.34 -0.85
C GLN A 313 -14.36 9.93 0.59
N THR A 314 -14.08 10.78 1.58
CA THR A 314 -14.36 10.50 2.99
C THR A 314 -15.86 10.53 3.28
N ILE A 315 -16.61 11.45 2.68
CA ILE A 315 -18.08 11.47 2.79
C ILE A 315 -18.66 10.16 2.24
N ASN A 316 -18.21 9.73 1.06
CA ASN A 316 -18.65 8.47 0.45
C ASN A 316 -18.28 7.26 1.29
N ALA A 317 -17.02 7.18 1.73
CA ALA A 317 -16.53 6.07 2.56
C ALA A 317 -17.28 5.97 3.90
N ASN A 318 -17.64 7.11 4.49
CA ASN A 318 -18.45 7.16 5.70
C ASN A 318 -19.86 6.63 5.44
N GLY A 319 -20.51 7.05 4.36
CA GLY A 319 -21.81 6.55 3.95
C GLY A 319 -21.82 5.03 3.68
N GLU A 320 -20.80 4.53 2.97
CA GLU A 320 -20.61 3.08 2.74
C GLU A 320 -20.42 2.32 4.05
N MET A 321 -19.58 2.82 4.94
CA MET A 321 -19.34 2.20 6.25
C MET A 321 -20.61 2.12 7.07
N GLN A 322 -21.42 3.18 7.10
CA GLN A 322 -22.70 3.20 7.80
C GLN A 322 -23.71 2.20 7.19
N SER A 323 -23.84 2.20 5.87
CA SER A 323 -24.74 1.25 5.16
C SER A 323 -24.34 -0.20 5.41
N ASN A 324 -23.05 -0.51 5.31
CA ASN A 324 -22.54 -1.85 5.56
C ASN A 324 -22.70 -2.27 7.02
N TRP A 325 -22.54 -1.35 7.97
CA TRP A 325 -22.80 -1.62 9.39
C TRP A 325 -24.26 -2.00 9.65
N LEU A 326 -25.22 -1.27 9.08
CA LEU A 326 -26.64 -1.61 9.20
C LEU A 326 -26.93 -3.01 8.66
N SER A 327 -26.27 -3.41 7.57
CA SER A 327 -26.38 -4.77 7.04
C SER A 327 -25.83 -5.81 8.01
N VAL A 328 -24.66 -5.59 8.61
CA VAL A 328 -24.08 -6.49 9.62
C VAL A 328 -25.03 -6.63 10.81
N GLN A 329 -25.57 -5.52 11.34
CA GLN A 329 -26.52 -5.54 12.46
C GLN A 329 -27.78 -6.35 12.13
N TYR A 330 -28.36 -6.15 10.96
CA TYR A 330 -29.55 -6.91 10.52
C TYR A 330 -29.26 -8.42 10.52
N TYR A 331 -28.16 -8.85 9.91
CA TYR A 331 -27.83 -10.27 9.83
C TYR A 331 -27.52 -10.85 11.21
N GLN A 332 -26.80 -10.14 12.07
CA GLN A 332 -26.48 -10.63 13.42
C GLN A 332 -27.71 -10.75 14.31
N GLN A 333 -28.56 -9.74 14.30
CA GLN A 333 -29.71 -9.67 15.22
C GLN A 333 -30.89 -10.51 14.74
N THR A 334 -31.12 -10.57 13.43
CA THR A 334 -32.35 -11.16 12.86
C THR A 334 -32.07 -12.25 11.84
N GLY A 335 -31.26 -11.95 10.81
CA GLY A 335 -31.11 -12.81 9.65
C GLY A 335 -30.62 -14.20 9.97
N LEU A 336 -29.51 -14.33 10.71
CA LEU A 336 -28.94 -15.64 11.07
C LEU A 336 -29.84 -16.48 11.94
N ARG A 337 -30.55 -15.88 12.89
CA ARG A 337 -31.50 -16.60 13.74
C ARG A 337 -32.64 -17.17 12.89
N LYS A 338 -33.22 -16.33 12.02
CA LYS A 338 -34.32 -16.78 11.13
C LYS A 338 -33.88 -17.84 10.12
N ALA A 339 -32.69 -17.69 9.55
CA ALA A 339 -32.13 -18.70 8.64
C ALA A 339 -31.96 -20.05 9.34
N ARG A 340 -31.47 -20.06 10.57
CA ARG A 340 -31.39 -21.30 11.38
C ARG A 340 -32.75 -21.90 11.66
N GLU A 341 -33.74 -21.11 12.07
CA GLU A 341 -35.12 -21.55 12.27
C GLU A 341 -35.69 -22.18 11.00
N VAL A 342 -35.48 -21.58 9.83
CA VAL A 342 -35.95 -22.12 8.54
C VAL A 342 -35.31 -23.45 8.23
N ILE A 343 -33.99 -23.60 8.37
CA ILE A 343 -33.28 -24.87 8.10
C ILE A 343 -33.84 -25.97 9.01
N THR A 344 -33.88 -25.74 10.32
CA THR A 344 -34.29 -26.76 11.28
C THR A 344 -35.79 -27.15 11.14
N THR A 345 -36.64 -26.17 10.87
CA THR A 345 -38.08 -26.43 10.67
C THR A 345 -38.33 -27.14 9.36
N SER A 346 -37.66 -26.76 8.26
CA SER A 346 -37.83 -27.45 6.97
C SER A 346 -37.35 -28.90 7.03
N GLN A 347 -36.25 -29.19 7.73
CA GLN A 347 -35.78 -30.57 7.94
C GLN A 347 -36.77 -31.40 8.76
N ARG A 348 -37.37 -30.81 9.79
CA ARG A 348 -38.38 -31.45 10.62
C ARG A 348 -39.66 -31.75 9.83
N PHE A 349 -40.19 -30.76 9.09
CA PHE A 349 -41.42 -30.92 8.27
C PHE A 349 -41.21 -31.88 7.12
N PHE A 350 -40.02 -31.94 6.54
CA PHE A 350 -39.69 -32.98 5.57
C PHE A 350 -39.70 -34.38 6.21
N ALA A 351 -39.11 -34.54 7.40
CA ALA A 351 -39.11 -35.83 8.11
C ALA A 351 -40.51 -36.30 8.56
N SER A 352 -41.46 -35.37 8.84
CA SER A 352 -42.85 -35.68 9.15
C SER A 352 -43.73 -35.83 7.90
N GLY A 353 -43.22 -35.59 6.69
CA GLY A 353 -43.99 -35.65 5.45
C GLY A 353 -44.90 -34.44 5.18
N GLU A 354 -44.74 -33.35 5.94
CA GLU A 354 -45.56 -32.13 5.80
C GLU A 354 -45.16 -31.28 4.61
N ILE A 355 -43.89 -31.35 4.14
CA ILE A 355 -43.41 -30.71 2.95
C ILE A 355 -42.70 -31.71 2.05
N ASP A 356 -42.72 -31.42 0.74
CA ASP A 356 -42.03 -32.24 -0.24
C ASP A 356 -40.51 -31.94 -0.27
N TYR A 357 -39.78 -32.76 -1.00
CA TYR A 357 -38.33 -32.70 -1.12
C TYR A 357 -37.83 -31.41 -1.76
N ILE A 358 -38.51 -30.93 -2.79
CA ILE A 358 -38.17 -29.70 -3.50
C ILE A 358 -38.31 -28.50 -2.58
N SER A 359 -39.41 -28.43 -1.83
CA SER A 359 -39.68 -27.37 -0.86
C SER A 359 -38.63 -27.33 0.25
N MET A 360 -38.21 -28.50 0.77
CA MET A 360 -37.16 -28.59 1.78
C MET A 360 -35.82 -28.05 1.24
N LEU A 361 -35.42 -28.43 0.02
CA LEU A 361 -34.19 -27.96 -0.61
C LEU A 361 -34.22 -26.46 -0.88
N ARG A 362 -35.35 -25.95 -1.40
CA ARG A 362 -35.51 -24.50 -1.67
C ARG A 362 -35.40 -23.69 -0.39
N ASN A 363 -36.10 -24.06 0.66
CA ASN A 363 -36.03 -23.36 1.95
C ASN A 363 -34.62 -23.42 2.55
N SER A 364 -33.90 -24.53 2.40
CA SER A 364 -32.52 -24.68 2.84
C SER A 364 -31.59 -23.78 2.05
N ASN A 365 -31.71 -23.68 0.72
CA ASN A 365 -30.93 -22.81 -0.11
C ASN A 365 -31.10 -21.32 0.25
N ASP A 366 -32.36 -20.88 0.42
CA ASP A 366 -32.69 -19.52 0.80
C ASP A 366 -32.08 -19.16 2.16
N ALA A 367 -32.13 -20.08 3.11
CA ALA A 367 -31.53 -19.90 4.44
C ALA A 367 -29.98 -19.86 4.37
N TYR A 368 -29.36 -20.74 3.59
CA TYR A 368 -27.89 -20.71 3.42
C TYR A 368 -27.40 -19.44 2.67
N ALA A 369 -28.19 -18.92 1.74
CA ALA A 369 -27.89 -17.64 1.10
C ALA A 369 -27.81 -16.49 2.13
N ILE A 370 -28.59 -16.52 3.22
CA ILE A 370 -28.49 -15.54 4.31
C ILE A 370 -27.14 -15.64 5.05
N TYR A 371 -26.62 -16.86 5.28
CA TYR A 371 -25.28 -17.04 5.87
C TYR A 371 -24.19 -16.44 4.96
N GLN A 372 -24.27 -16.69 3.66
CA GLN A 372 -23.31 -16.11 2.70
C GLN A 372 -23.38 -14.59 2.69
N LYS A 373 -24.59 -14.01 2.63
CA LYS A 373 -24.79 -12.55 2.70
C LYS A 373 -24.27 -11.94 4.00
N TYR A 374 -24.33 -12.68 5.11
CA TYR A 374 -23.73 -12.23 6.38
C TYR A 374 -22.19 -12.15 6.27
N LEU A 375 -21.52 -13.16 5.72
CA LEU A 375 -20.07 -13.12 5.51
C LEU A 375 -19.68 -11.97 4.59
N GLU A 376 -20.45 -11.74 3.52
CA GLU A 376 -20.27 -10.61 2.61
C GLU A 376 -20.46 -9.26 3.33
N ALA A 377 -21.46 -9.14 4.21
CA ALA A 377 -21.70 -7.93 4.98
C ALA A 377 -20.54 -7.61 5.93
N ILE A 378 -19.96 -8.62 6.61
CA ILE A 378 -18.76 -8.43 7.44
C ILE A 378 -17.59 -7.97 6.58
N LYS A 379 -17.33 -8.65 5.44
CA LYS A 379 -16.26 -8.29 4.52
C LYS A 379 -16.41 -6.83 4.06
N ASN A 380 -17.60 -6.46 3.57
CA ASN A 380 -17.86 -5.13 3.05
C ASN A 380 -17.71 -4.04 4.12
N TYR A 381 -18.19 -4.32 5.35
CA TYR A 381 -18.00 -3.41 6.48
C TYR A 381 -16.52 -3.24 6.82
N ASN A 382 -15.77 -4.32 7.00
CA ASN A 382 -14.36 -4.27 7.32
C ASN A 382 -13.56 -3.57 6.20
N GLN A 383 -13.92 -3.82 4.93
CA GLN A 383 -13.31 -3.13 3.79
C GLN A 383 -13.58 -1.61 3.83
N SER A 384 -14.80 -1.19 4.14
CA SER A 384 -15.14 0.24 4.25
C SER A 384 -14.40 0.90 5.42
N VAL A 385 -14.18 0.18 6.53
CA VAL A 385 -13.34 0.65 7.66
C VAL A 385 -11.89 0.84 7.21
N ILE A 386 -11.30 -0.13 6.51
CA ILE A 386 -9.93 -0.05 6.00
C ILE A 386 -9.79 1.13 5.01
N ASN A 387 -10.76 1.30 4.11
CA ASN A 387 -10.81 2.42 3.17
C ASN A 387 -10.84 3.77 3.88
N TYR A 388 -11.71 3.91 4.87
CA TYR A 388 -11.83 5.12 5.68
C TYR A 388 -10.51 5.43 6.40
N GLN A 389 -9.90 4.45 7.08
CA GLN A 389 -8.62 4.60 7.77
C GLN A 389 -7.49 5.02 6.81
N TYR A 390 -7.48 4.50 5.60
CA TYR A 390 -6.51 4.88 4.57
C TYR A 390 -6.66 6.34 4.14
N LEU A 391 -7.89 6.78 3.87
CA LEU A 391 -8.19 8.18 3.52
C LEU A 391 -7.80 9.15 4.63
N MET A 392 -7.99 8.73 5.88
CA MET A 392 -7.63 9.52 7.07
C MET A 392 -6.12 9.49 7.39
N GLY A 393 -5.31 8.67 6.68
CA GLY A 393 -3.88 8.51 6.97
C GLY A 393 -3.59 7.79 8.29
N GLN A 394 -4.45 6.87 8.69
CA GLN A 394 -4.37 6.12 9.96
C GLN A 394 -3.80 4.71 9.78
N LEU A 395 -3.25 4.36 8.62
CA LEU A 395 -2.64 3.06 8.35
C LEU A 395 -1.13 3.02 8.56
#